data_6fa646ad4ba299c67f01c415623a9a42
#
_entry.id   6fa646ad4ba299c67f01c415623a9a42
#
_cell.length_a   1.000
_cell.length_b   1.000
_cell.length_c   1.000
_cell.angle_alpha   90.00
_cell.angle_beta   90.00
_cell.angle_gamma   90.00
#
_symmetry.space_group_name_H-M   'P 1'
#
loop_
_entity.id
_entity.type
_entity.pdbx_description
1 polymer ?
#
loop_
_entity_poly.entity_id
_entity_poly.type
_entity_poly.pdbx_seq_one_letter_code
_entity_poly.pdbx_strand_id
1 'polypeptide(L)'
;QLTPQLFDKLIAWSNTTLWKRKWFPNTEQTSRDFYFKKTQDRLNQFRVKYSDWSEPCTVNGTAVQSIDYYLNKIDWDWLCSTTEWAFIHGDYQFENIIYNPDTDQFTCIDWRTDFAGDSYGDLYYDLAKMLGGILLDYQAVKADKLEYHEHADSATLNDCGIDDGVDYVSQLRAHCAKLSLDWNKVRLLVPIIYLNMSPLHDAPFDKYLFALAQLHFARFFDEAN
;
A
#
# COMPACT_ATOMS: atom_id res chain seq x y z
N GLN A 1 -13.57 14.49 -10.25
CA GLN A 1 -12.53 14.88 -9.30
C GLN A 1 -12.90 14.39 -7.90
N LEU A 2 -11.95 13.85 -7.14
CA LEU A 2 -12.14 13.47 -5.75
C LEU A 2 -12.41 14.73 -4.91
N THR A 3 -13.32 14.61 -3.93
CA THR A 3 -13.60 15.64 -2.93
C THR A 3 -13.69 14.98 -1.56
N PRO A 4 -13.52 15.71 -0.45
CA PRO A 4 -13.67 15.14 0.91
C PRO A 4 -15.01 14.42 1.12
N GLN A 5 -16.10 15.02 0.62
CA GLN A 5 -17.45 14.43 0.75
C GLN A 5 -17.60 13.16 -0.08
N LEU A 6 -17.01 13.13 -1.31
CA LEU A 6 -17.03 11.93 -2.15
C LEU A 6 -16.17 10.83 -1.55
N PHE A 7 -15.04 11.18 -0.93
CA PHE A 7 -14.19 10.23 -0.22
C PHE A 7 -14.90 9.61 1.01
N ASP A 8 -15.55 10.42 1.85
CA ASP A 8 -16.36 9.93 2.98
C ASP A 8 -17.45 8.97 2.50
N LYS A 9 -18.12 9.34 1.41
CA LYS A 9 -19.16 8.52 0.77
C LYS A 9 -18.62 7.20 0.25
N LEU A 10 -17.46 7.21 -0.39
CA LEU A 10 -16.76 6.02 -0.88
C LEU A 10 -16.47 5.05 0.26
N ILE A 11 -15.88 5.52 1.37
CA ILE A 11 -15.59 4.67 2.52
C ILE A 11 -16.87 4.11 3.15
N ALA A 12 -17.91 4.92 3.29
CA ALA A 12 -19.20 4.46 3.81
C ALA A 12 -19.82 3.38 2.91
N TRP A 13 -19.80 3.57 1.60
CA TRP A 13 -20.26 2.58 0.62
C TRP A 13 -19.43 1.30 0.68
N SER A 14 -18.11 1.41 0.74
CA SER A 14 -17.23 0.26 0.84
C SER A 14 -17.54 -0.58 2.08
N ASN A 15 -17.70 0.06 3.23
CA ASN A 15 -17.99 -0.64 4.47
C ASN A 15 -19.39 -1.32 4.48
N THR A 16 -20.36 -0.76 3.78
CA THR A 16 -21.73 -1.30 3.74
C THR A 16 -21.98 -2.27 2.59
N THR A 17 -21.27 -2.11 1.48
CA THR A 17 -21.55 -2.82 0.23
C THR A 17 -20.44 -3.78 -0.18
N LEU A 18 -19.18 -3.31 -0.19
CA LEU A 18 -18.03 -4.09 -0.63
C LEU A 18 -17.50 -4.99 0.49
N TRP A 19 -17.04 -4.43 1.59
CA TRP A 19 -16.33 -5.15 2.64
C TRP A 19 -17.28 -5.97 3.53
N LYS A 20 -17.84 -7.05 2.95
CA LYS A 20 -18.70 -8.00 3.66
C LYS A 20 -17.83 -8.89 4.54
N ARG A 21 -17.75 -8.55 5.84
CA ARG A 21 -17.00 -9.34 6.82
C ARG A 21 -17.59 -10.73 6.97
N LYS A 22 -16.71 -11.71 7.05
CA LYS A 22 -17.07 -13.11 7.24
C LYS A 22 -15.96 -13.81 8.03
N TRP A 23 -16.36 -14.70 8.92
CA TRP A 23 -15.42 -15.56 9.61
C TRP A 23 -14.85 -16.63 8.66
N PHE A 24 -13.53 -16.81 8.70
CA PHE A 24 -12.80 -17.86 7.99
C PHE A 24 -11.81 -18.56 8.90
N PRO A 25 -11.58 -19.88 8.74
CA PRO A 25 -10.50 -20.57 9.42
C PRO A 25 -9.14 -20.21 8.78
N ASN A 26 -8.07 -20.33 9.56
CA ASN A 26 -6.68 -20.19 9.08
C ASN A 26 -6.31 -18.83 8.44
N THR A 27 -7.03 -17.76 8.78
CA THR A 27 -6.80 -16.42 8.22
C THR A 27 -5.39 -15.91 8.48
N GLU A 28 -4.80 -16.25 9.64
CA GLU A 28 -3.44 -15.86 10.02
C GLU A 28 -2.40 -16.50 9.07
N GLN A 29 -2.52 -17.82 8.81
CA GLN A 29 -1.60 -18.51 7.90
C GLN A 29 -1.75 -17.96 6.47
N THR A 30 -2.98 -17.72 6.00
CA THR A 30 -3.24 -17.14 4.68
C THR A 30 -2.66 -15.74 4.56
N SER A 31 -2.82 -14.89 5.59
CA SER A 31 -2.21 -13.56 5.64
C SER A 31 -0.68 -13.63 5.64
N ARG A 32 -0.09 -14.60 6.37
CA ARG A 32 1.36 -14.81 6.41
C ARG A 32 1.91 -15.24 5.05
N ASP A 33 1.25 -16.16 4.37
CA ASP A 33 1.63 -16.57 3.01
C ASP A 33 1.53 -15.41 2.02
N PHE A 34 0.49 -14.59 2.17
CA PHE A 34 0.30 -13.43 1.28
C PHE A 34 1.26 -12.28 1.60
N TYR A 35 1.47 -11.91 2.86
CA TYR A 35 2.32 -10.79 3.21
C TYR A 35 3.80 -11.17 3.28
N PHE A 36 4.15 -12.16 4.09
CA PHE A 36 5.55 -12.50 4.32
C PHE A 36 6.16 -13.25 3.12
N LYS A 37 5.60 -14.39 2.74
CA LYS A 37 6.18 -15.24 1.69
C LYS A 37 6.23 -14.52 0.35
N LYS A 38 5.11 -13.89 -0.06
CA LYS A 38 5.07 -13.12 -1.31
C LYS A 38 6.10 -11.99 -1.31
N THR A 39 6.30 -11.29 -0.19
CA THR A 39 7.29 -10.21 -0.10
C THR A 39 8.71 -10.74 -0.27
N GLN A 40 9.05 -11.88 0.34
CA GLN A 40 10.34 -12.54 0.13
C GLN A 40 10.55 -12.92 -1.34
N ASP A 41 9.54 -13.51 -1.98
CA ASP A 41 9.60 -13.91 -3.39
C ASP A 41 9.79 -12.68 -4.31
N ARG A 42 9.09 -11.57 -4.03
CA ARG A 42 9.19 -10.31 -4.79
C ARG A 42 10.54 -9.63 -4.60
N LEU A 43 11.05 -9.59 -3.37
CA LEU A 43 12.37 -9.05 -3.09
C LEU A 43 13.47 -9.86 -3.79
N ASN A 44 13.36 -11.17 -3.82
CA ASN A 44 14.29 -12.03 -4.57
C ASN A 44 14.22 -11.74 -6.08
N GLN A 45 13.03 -11.54 -6.66
CA GLN A 45 12.89 -11.15 -8.06
C GLN A 45 13.58 -9.80 -8.35
N PHE A 46 13.41 -8.81 -7.47
CA PHE A 46 14.07 -7.50 -7.62
C PHE A 46 15.61 -7.65 -7.56
N ARG A 47 16.13 -8.42 -6.61
CA ARG A 47 17.56 -8.66 -6.45
C ARG A 47 18.18 -9.41 -7.63
N VAL A 48 17.45 -10.35 -8.22
CA VAL A 48 17.90 -11.02 -9.46
C VAL A 48 17.95 -10.04 -10.63
N LYS A 49 16.95 -9.13 -10.73
CA LYS A 49 16.93 -8.08 -11.76
C LYS A 49 18.10 -7.09 -11.62
N TYR A 50 18.54 -6.84 -10.38
CA TYR A 50 19.53 -5.82 -10.01
C TYR A 50 20.65 -6.38 -9.14
N SER A 51 21.36 -7.41 -9.63
CA SER A 51 22.42 -8.11 -8.86
C SER A 51 23.59 -7.21 -8.41
N ASP A 52 23.90 -6.18 -9.20
CA ASP A 52 25.01 -5.25 -8.94
C ASP A 52 24.55 -3.90 -8.35
N TRP A 53 23.25 -3.77 -8.04
CA TRP A 53 22.71 -2.55 -7.48
C TRP A 53 22.75 -2.59 -5.95
N SER A 54 23.13 -1.48 -5.34
CA SER A 54 23.13 -1.31 -3.89
C SER A 54 21.95 -0.47 -3.44
N GLU A 55 21.29 -0.91 -2.37
CA GLU A 55 20.22 -0.14 -1.74
C GLU A 55 20.74 1.21 -1.25
N PRO A 56 20.03 2.32 -1.46
CA PRO A 56 20.45 3.61 -0.91
C PRO A 56 20.44 3.61 0.63
N CYS A 57 21.40 4.31 1.22
CA CYS A 57 21.47 4.56 2.67
C CYS A 57 20.72 5.82 3.10
N THR A 58 20.41 6.71 2.14
CA THR A 58 19.57 7.89 2.36
C THR A 58 18.57 8.06 1.21
N VAL A 59 17.35 8.43 1.55
CA VAL A 59 16.30 8.77 0.58
C VAL A 59 15.73 10.15 0.93
N ASN A 60 15.80 11.09 0.00
CA ASN A 60 15.41 12.49 0.22
C ASN A 60 16.05 13.09 1.48
N GLY A 61 17.33 12.77 1.74
CA GLY A 61 18.06 13.23 2.92
C GLY A 61 17.67 12.52 4.24
N THR A 62 16.70 11.62 4.23
CA THR A 62 16.35 10.80 5.39
C THR A 62 17.23 9.54 5.39
N ALA A 63 17.90 9.25 6.50
CA ALA A 63 18.65 8.01 6.67
C ALA A 63 17.69 6.82 6.65
N VAL A 64 17.99 5.82 5.82
CA VAL A 64 17.21 4.59 5.70
C VAL A 64 18.11 3.38 5.93
N GLN A 65 17.52 2.30 6.38
CA GLN A 65 18.18 1.00 6.51
C GLN A 65 17.87 0.12 5.30
N SER A 66 18.57 -1.00 5.20
CA SER A 66 18.25 -2.01 4.18
C SER A 66 16.83 -2.56 4.36
N ILE A 67 16.23 -3.03 3.28
CA ILE A 67 14.91 -3.66 3.36
C ILE A 67 14.93 -4.87 4.29
N ASP A 68 16.01 -5.67 4.31
CA ASP A 68 16.11 -6.81 5.24
C ASP A 68 16.07 -6.36 6.71
N TYR A 69 16.69 -5.23 7.05
CA TYR A 69 16.61 -4.69 8.41
C TYR A 69 15.15 -4.40 8.80
N TYR A 70 14.38 -3.75 7.93
CA TYR A 70 12.98 -3.44 8.21
C TYR A 70 12.11 -4.69 8.27
N LEU A 71 12.25 -5.61 7.31
CA LEU A 71 11.48 -6.87 7.30
C LEU A 71 11.74 -7.73 8.54
N ASN A 72 12.96 -7.71 9.09
CA ASN A 72 13.30 -8.39 10.33
C ASN A 72 12.74 -7.70 11.59
N LYS A 73 12.40 -6.40 11.53
CA LYS A 73 11.76 -5.66 12.62
C LYS A 73 10.25 -5.82 12.67
N ILE A 74 9.62 -6.28 11.60
CA ILE A 74 8.17 -6.46 11.54
C ILE A 74 7.76 -7.58 12.49
N ASP A 75 6.84 -7.28 13.40
CA ASP A 75 6.09 -8.31 14.13
C ASP A 75 5.04 -8.91 13.17
N TRP A 76 5.45 -9.99 12.49
CA TRP A 76 4.60 -10.68 11.53
C TRP A 76 3.42 -11.38 12.18
N ASP A 77 3.52 -11.78 13.46
CA ASP A 77 2.43 -12.41 14.19
C ASP A 77 1.33 -11.37 14.43
N TRP A 78 1.70 -10.18 14.91
CA TRP A 78 0.76 -9.08 15.04
C TRP A 78 0.18 -8.64 13.67
N LEU A 79 1.02 -8.48 12.64
CA LEU A 79 0.53 -8.01 11.33
C LEU A 79 -0.46 -8.99 10.71
N CYS A 80 -0.20 -10.31 10.81
CA CYS A 80 -1.02 -11.36 10.22
C CYS A 80 -2.21 -11.78 11.11
N SER A 81 -2.21 -11.44 12.41
CA SER A 81 -3.33 -11.68 13.31
C SER A 81 -4.46 -10.70 12.99
N THR A 82 -5.39 -11.09 12.14
CA THR A 82 -6.52 -10.23 11.76
C THR A 82 -7.86 -10.90 12.05
N THR A 83 -8.80 -10.12 12.58
CA THR A 83 -10.21 -10.49 12.69
C THR A 83 -11.07 -9.84 11.61
N GLU A 84 -10.43 -8.99 10.76
CA GLU A 84 -11.11 -8.15 9.76
C GLU A 84 -11.14 -8.83 8.38
N TRP A 85 -11.42 -10.14 8.35
CA TRP A 85 -11.54 -10.89 7.11
C TRP A 85 -12.84 -10.55 6.39
N ALA A 86 -12.72 -10.15 5.13
CA ALA A 86 -13.83 -9.63 4.36
C ALA A 86 -13.73 -10.05 2.88
N PHE A 87 -14.82 -9.87 2.15
CA PHE A 87 -14.75 -9.79 0.70
C PHE A 87 -14.01 -8.49 0.35
N ILE A 88 -12.89 -8.58 -0.34
CA ILE A 88 -12.04 -7.45 -0.69
C ILE A 88 -11.93 -7.28 -2.20
N HIS A 89 -11.54 -6.09 -2.63
CA HIS A 89 -11.22 -5.81 -4.03
C HIS A 89 -9.84 -6.39 -4.43
N GLY A 90 -8.87 -6.34 -3.52
CA GLY A 90 -7.51 -6.83 -3.72
C GLY A 90 -6.59 -5.88 -4.52
N ASP A 91 -7.13 -4.81 -5.10
CA ASP A 91 -6.39 -3.71 -5.73
C ASP A 91 -7.18 -2.40 -5.61
N TYR A 92 -7.57 -2.05 -4.36
CA TYR A 92 -8.50 -0.98 -4.04
C TYR A 92 -7.84 0.39 -4.07
N GLN A 93 -7.58 0.88 -5.27
CA GLN A 93 -7.01 2.20 -5.57
C GLN A 93 -7.96 3.00 -6.46
N PHE A 94 -7.78 4.32 -6.54
CA PHE A 94 -8.76 5.22 -7.16
C PHE A 94 -9.00 4.95 -8.65
N GLU A 95 -7.99 4.50 -9.40
CA GLU A 95 -8.14 4.13 -10.81
C GLU A 95 -9.11 2.97 -11.04
N ASN A 96 -9.32 2.14 -10.03
CA ASN A 96 -10.19 0.97 -10.09
C ASN A 96 -11.60 1.26 -9.56
N ILE A 97 -11.90 2.54 -9.24
CA ILE A 97 -13.18 2.95 -8.65
C ILE A 97 -13.82 4.02 -9.53
N ILE A 98 -14.95 3.69 -10.12
CA ILE A 98 -15.74 4.60 -10.96
C ILE A 98 -16.94 5.11 -10.15
N TYR A 99 -17.11 6.43 -10.11
CA TYR A 99 -18.29 7.05 -9.54
C TYR A 99 -19.17 7.62 -10.64
N ASN A 100 -20.45 7.24 -10.66
CA ASN A 100 -21.47 7.81 -11.53
C ASN A 100 -22.31 8.84 -10.76
N PRO A 101 -22.17 10.15 -11.03
CA PRO A 101 -22.90 11.17 -10.31
C PRO A 101 -24.41 11.18 -10.61
N ASP A 102 -24.84 10.71 -11.80
CA ASP A 102 -26.26 10.71 -12.18
C ASP A 102 -27.07 9.65 -11.40
N THR A 103 -26.44 8.52 -11.09
CA THR A 103 -27.07 7.41 -10.33
C THR A 103 -26.60 7.36 -8.89
N ASP A 104 -25.62 8.18 -8.54
CA ASP A 104 -24.98 8.20 -7.21
C ASP A 104 -24.39 6.84 -6.79
N GLN A 105 -23.77 6.14 -7.72
CA GLN A 105 -23.27 4.77 -7.52
C GLN A 105 -21.78 4.66 -7.77
N PHE A 106 -21.12 3.80 -6.97
CA PHE A 106 -19.76 3.34 -7.20
C PHE A 106 -19.74 2.00 -7.92
N THR A 107 -18.78 1.82 -8.82
CA THR A 107 -18.48 0.58 -9.52
C THR A 107 -16.99 0.32 -9.42
N CYS A 108 -16.61 -0.87 -8.97
CA CYS A 108 -15.22 -1.30 -8.96
C CYS A 108 -14.92 -2.13 -10.20
N ILE A 109 -13.73 -1.92 -10.79
CA ILE A 109 -13.18 -2.63 -11.95
C ILE A 109 -11.83 -3.25 -11.60
N ASP A 110 -11.29 -4.14 -12.42
CA ASP A 110 -9.98 -4.79 -12.26
C ASP A 110 -9.78 -5.50 -10.91
N TRP A 111 -10.77 -6.27 -10.55
CA TRP A 111 -10.78 -7.06 -9.32
C TRP A 111 -9.61 -8.04 -9.26
N ARG A 112 -8.92 -8.06 -8.14
CA ARG A 112 -7.96 -9.09 -7.79
C ARG A 112 -8.53 -9.94 -6.68
N THR A 113 -9.22 -11.00 -7.04
CA THR A 113 -9.93 -11.88 -6.12
C THR A 113 -9.07 -13.02 -5.56
N ASP A 114 -7.75 -12.91 -5.72
CA ASP A 114 -6.80 -13.94 -5.28
C ASP A 114 -5.93 -13.41 -4.13
N PHE A 115 -6.45 -13.50 -2.91
CA PHE A 115 -5.67 -13.29 -1.70
C PHE A 115 -5.17 -14.65 -1.20
N ALA A 116 -3.95 -15.02 -1.61
CA ALA A 116 -3.34 -16.33 -1.33
C ALA A 116 -4.22 -17.54 -1.74
N GLY A 117 -4.94 -17.43 -2.84
CA GLY A 117 -5.83 -18.47 -3.37
C GLY A 117 -7.28 -18.36 -2.95
N ASP A 118 -7.67 -17.30 -2.23
CA ASP A 118 -9.03 -17.05 -1.75
C ASP A 118 -9.62 -15.75 -2.32
N SER A 119 -10.94 -15.73 -2.53
CA SER A 119 -11.68 -14.50 -2.92
C SER A 119 -11.99 -13.56 -1.76
N TYR A 120 -11.72 -13.99 -0.55
CA TYR A 120 -11.78 -13.19 0.66
C TYR A 120 -10.38 -12.92 1.17
N GLY A 121 -10.17 -11.80 1.81
CA GLY A 121 -8.88 -11.42 2.29
C GLY A 121 -8.95 -10.49 3.49
N ASP A 122 -7.78 -10.01 3.87
CA ASP A 122 -7.66 -9.07 4.95
C ASP A 122 -8.08 -7.66 4.49
N LEU A 123 -9.08 -7.08 5.16
CA LEU A 123 -9.57 -5.72 4.90
C LEU A 123 -8.44 -4.66 4.97
N TYR A 124 -7.47 -4.88 5.83
CA TYR A 124 -6.32 -3.98 5.95
C TYR A 124 -5.55 -3.84 4.62
N TYR A 125 -5.58 -4.86 3.76
CA TYR A 125 -4.94 -4.80 2.46
C TYR A 125 -5.61 -3.79 1.51
N ASP A 126 -6.95 -3.78 1.42
CA ASP A 126 -7.68 -2.79 0.61
C ASP A 126 -7.48 -1.37 1.15
N LEU A 127 -7.51 -1.20 2.48
CA LEU A 127 -7.23 0.10 3.10
C LEU A 127 -5.79 0.58 2.82
N ALA A 128 -4.82 -0.32 2.85
CA ALA A 128 -3.43 0.00 2.53
C ALA A 128 -3.23 0.32 1.04
N LYS A 129 -3.95 -0.36 0.14
CA LYS A 129 -3.97 -0.03 -1.28
C LYS A 129 -4.55 1.36 -1.52
N MET A 130 -5.62 1.72 -0.84
CA MET A 130 -6.19 3.07 -0.89
C MET A 130 -5.22 4.13 -0.34
N LEU A 131 -4.62 3.88 0.83
CA LEU A 131 -3.61 4.77 1.40
C LEU A 131 -2.41 4.92 0.46
N GLY A 132 -1.95 3.82 -0.13
CA GLY A 132 -0.87 3.82 -1.13
C GLY A 132 -1.21 4.68 -2.33
N GLY A 133 -2.45 4.66 -2.81
CA GLY A 133 -2.94 5.51 -3.91
C GLY A 133 -3.10 6.99 -3.53
N ILE A 134 -3.25 7.32 -2.24
CA ILE A 134 -3.19 8.71 -1.76
C ILE A 134 -1.74 9.21 -1.75
N LEU A 135 -0.81 8.38 -1.30
CA LEU A 135 0.60 8.72 -1.14
C LEU A 135 1.38 8.66 -2.46
N LEU A 136 0.87 7.95 -3.45
CA LEU A 136 1.42 7.85 -4.80
C LEU A 136 0.28 7.88 -5.82
N ASP A 137 0.02 9.04 -6.42
CA ASP A 137 -1.00 9.20 -7.45
C ASP A 137 -0.53 8.56 -8.77
N TYR A 138 -1.19 7.48 -9.17
CA TYR A 138 -0.90 6.79 -10.42
C TYR A 138 -1.19 7.63 -11.67
N GLN A 139 -1.99 8.70 -11.58
CA GLN A 139 -2.13 9.65 -12.68
C GLN A 139 -0.84 10.43 -12.90
N ALA A 140 -0.10 10.76 -11.84
CA ALA A 140 1.22 11.38 -11.97
C ALA A 140 2.22 10.41 -12.62
N VAL A 141 2.18 9.12 -12.26
CA VAL A 141 3.01 8.07 -12.88
C VAL A 141 2.68 7.93 -14.38
N LYS A 142 1.40 7.83 -14.75
CA LYS A 142 0.95 7.74 -16.16
C LYS A 142 1.29 8.97 -16.97
N ALA A 143 1.36 10.14 -16.33
CA ALA A 143 1.73 11.41 -16.97
C ALA A 143 3.25 11.65 -17.05
N ASP A 144 4.06 10.63 -16.71
CA ASP A 144 5.54 10.70 -16.71
C ASP A 144 6.09 11.85 -15.85
N LYS A 145 5.44 12.10 -14.70
CA LYS A 145 5.85 13.14 -13.74
C LYS A 145 6.73 12.60 -12.62
N LEU A 146 7.07 11.32 -12.67
CA LEU A 146 7.87 10.68 -11.66
C LEU A 146 9.34 10.98 -11.89
N GLU A 147 10.02 11.46 -10.85
CA GLU A 147 11.45 11.73 -10.85
C GLU A 147 12.16 10.84 -9.85
N TYR A 148 13.19 10.14 -10.32
CA TYR A 148 14.06 9.30 -9.49
C TYR A 148 15.51 9.49 -9.93
N HIS A 149 16.39 9.84 -8.98
CA HIS A 149 17.81 10.02 -9.23
C HIS A 149 18.64 9.29 -8.19
N GLU A 150 19.64 8.54 -8.65
CA GLU A 150 20.63 7.84 -7.82
C GLU A 150 21.91 8.64 -7.73
N HIS A 151 22.50 8.72 -6.54
CA HIS A 151 23.79 9.37 -6.27
C HIS A 151 24.59 8.51 -5.29
N ALA A 152 25.54 7.70 -5.76
CA ALA A 152 26.36 6.81 -4.95
C ALA A 152 25.53 5.93 -3.99
N ASP A 153 25.39 6.34 -2.72
CA ASP A 153 24.67 5.65 -1.66
C ASP A 153 23.34 6.34 -1.28
N SER A 154 22.88 7.28 -2.10
CA SER A 154 21.67 8.06 -1.86
C SER A 154 20.72 8.03 -3.05
N ALA A 155 19.43 8.23 -2.79
CA ALA A 155 18.43 8.44 -3.81
C ALA A 155 17.57 9.68 -3.51
N THR A 156 17.13 10.34 -4.57
CA THR A 156 16.11 11.39 -4.48
C THR A 156 14.92 11.02 -5.35
N LEU A 157 13.74 11.24 -4.82
CA LEU A 157 12.47 11.05 -5.52
C LEU A 157 11.54 12.23 -5.21
N ASN A 158 10.76 12.63 -6.21
CA ASN A 158 9.74 13.65 -6.00
C ASN A 158 8.53 13.07 -5.26
N ASP A 159 7.78 13.95 -4.60
CA ASP A 159 6.46 13.59 -4.06
C ASP A 159 5.45 13.55 -5.21
N CYS A 160 4.81 12.39 -5.36
CA CYS A 160 3.75 12.17 -6.34
C CYS A 160 2.42 11.79 -5.68
N GLY A 161 2.22 12.15 -4.40
CA GLY A 161 0.93 11.99 -3.73
C GLY A 161 -0.15 12.91 -4.30
N ILE A 162 -1.41 12.65 -3.94
CA ILE A 162 -2.52 13.53 -4.30
C ILE A 162 -2.33 14.87 -3.58
N ASP A 163 -2.09 15.93 -4.35
CA ASP A 163 -1.91 17.29 -3.86
C ASP A 163 -3.00 18.22 -4.41
N ASP A 164 -4.18 18.14 -3.83
CA ASP A 164 -5.33 19.00 -4.12
C ASP A 164 -5.72 19.88 -2.92
N GLY A 165 -4.84 19.95 -1.90
CA GLY A 165 -5.04 20.71 -0.67
C GLY A 165 -5.94 20.00 0.35
N VAL A 166 -6.27 18.73 0.14
CA VAL A 166 -7.09 17.92 1.05
C VAL A 166 -6.23 16.85 1.74
N ASP A 167 -6.34 16.75 3.06
CA ASP A 167 -5.67 15.72 3.85
C ASP A 167 -6.52 14.43 3.90
N TYR A 168 -6.48 13.66 2.80
CA TYR A 168 -7.14 12.35 2.71
C TYR A 168 -6.53 11.30 3.64
N VAL A 169 -5.26 11.44 4.02
CA VAL A 169 -4.60 10.54 4.98
C VAL A 169 -5.27 10.64 6.34
N SER A 170 -5.42 11.86 6.87
CA SER A 170 -6.13 12.09 8.13
C SER A 170 -7.59 11.67 8.06
N GLN A 171 -8.25 11.88 6.92
CA GLN A 171 -9.64 11.47 6.71
C GLN A 171 -9.78 9.94 6.74
N LEU A 172 -8.89 9.19 6.04
CA LEU A 172 -8.87 7.72 6.07
C LEU A 172 -8.56 7.20 7.48
N ARG A 173 -7.59 7.81 8.17
CA ARG A 173 -7.28 7.47 9.58
C ARG A 173 -8.49 7.63 10.50
N ALA A 174 -9.26 8.73 10.33
CA ALA A 174 -10.47 8.97 11.12
C ALA A 174 -11.55 7.89 10.83
N HIS A 175 -11.67 7.43 9.58
CA HIS A 175 -12.55 6.31 9.24
C HIS A 175 -12.09 5.00 9.87
N CYS A 176 -10.79 4.68 9.83
CA CYS A 176 -10.26 3.50 10.52
C CYS A 176 -10.58 3.53 12.02
N ALA A 177 -10.40 4.69 12.67
CA ALA A 177 -10.72 4.85 14.08
C ALA A 177 -12.22 4.61 14.38
N LYS A 178 -13.12 5.16 13.54
CA LYS A 178 -14.58 4.94 13.67
C LYS A 178 -14.97 3.45 13.52
N LEU A 179 -14.22 2.69 12.72
CA LEU A 179 -14.44 1.27 12.48
C LEU A 179 -13.65 0.38 13.45
N SER A 180 -12.93 0.97 14.42
CA SER A 180 -12.05 0.28 15.38
C SER A 180 -10.94 -0.53 14.71
N LEU A 181 -10.45 -0.06 13.57
CA LEU A 181 -9.37 -0.70 12.82
C LEU A 181 -8.01 -0.16 13.25
N ASP A 182 -7.00 -1.04 13.26
CA ASP A 182 -5.63 -0.68 13.62
C ASP A 182 -4.93 0.07 12.48
N TRP A 183 -4.80 1.38 12.64
CA TRP A 183 -4.15 2.26 11.67
C TRP A 183 -2.69 1.90 11.39
N ASN A 184 -1.98 1.33 12.36
CA ASN A 184 -0.59 0.93 12.19
C ASN A 184 -0.46 -0.26 11.22
N LYS A 185 -1.43 -1.18 11.19
CA LYS A 185 -1.45 -2.25 10.17
C LYS A 185 -1.60 -1.65 8.76
N VAL A 186 -2.52 -0.69 8.59
CA VAL A 186 -2.71 0.00 7.30
C VAL A 186 -1.41 0.67 6.85
N ARG A 187 -0.77 1.45 7.75
CA ARG A 187 0.49 2.16 7.45
C ARG A 187 1.64 1.22 7.11
N LEU A 188 1.79 0.13 7.85
CA LEU A 188 2.88 -0.82 7.63
C LEU A 188 2.71 -1.62 6.33
N LEU A 189 1.49 -1.89 5.92
CA LEU A 189 1.21 -2.59 4.67
C LEU A 189 1.55 -1.75 3.43
N VAL A 190 1.53 -0.42 3.49
CA VAL A 190 1.86 0.44 2.34
C VAL A 190 3.28 0.17 1.81
N PRO A 191 4.37 0.29 2.60
CA PRO A 191 5.70 0.00 2.10
C PRO A 191 5.88 -1.46 1.66
N ILE A 192 5.21 -2.42 2.30
CA ILE A 192 5.19 -3.82 1.85
C ILE A 192 4.57 -3.92 0.44
N ILE A 193 3.49 -3.20 0.18
CA ILE A 193 2.84 -3.15 -1.14
C ILE A 193 3.77 -2.54 -2.19
N TYR A 194 4.40 -1.40 -1.92
CA TYR A 194 5.35 -0.77 -2.85
C TYR A 194 6.53 -1.68 -3.16
N LEU A 195 7.09 -2.33 -2.13
CA LEU A 195 8.17 -3.31 -2.31
C LEU A 195 7.73 -4.49 -3.18
N ASN A 196 6.51 -5.01 -2.98
CA ASN A 196 5.95 -6.09 -3.79
C ASN A 196 5.67 -5.69 -5.24
N MET A 197 5.42 -4.41 -5.49
CA MET A 197 5.19 -3.87 -6.83
C MET A 197 6.49 -3.61 -7.58
N SER A 198 7.57 -3.24 -6.88
CA SER A 198 8.82 -2.81 -7.51
C SER A 198 9.35 -3.79 -8.56
N PRO A 199 9.47 -5.12 -8.38
CA PRO A 199 9.98 -6.01 -9.41
C PRO A 199 9.05 -6.19 -10.63
N LEU A 200 7.80 -5.72 -10.55
CA LEU A 200 6.80 -5.86 -11.61
C LEU A 200 6.83 -4.72 -12.63
N HIS A 201 7.60 -3.68 -12.37
CA HIS A 201 7.72 -2.49 -13.21
C HIS A 201 9.13 -2.37 -13.77
N ASP A 202 9.29 -1.48 -14.76
CA ASP A 202 10.59 -1.14 -15.33
C ASP A 202 11.18 0.12 -14.69
N ALA A 203 12.50 0.31 -14.88
CA ALA A 203 13.19 1.51 -14.43
C ALA A 203 12.63 2.77 -15.17
N PRO A 204 12.52 3.91 -14.47
CA PRO A 204 12.98 4.15 -13.10
C PRO A 204 11.92 3.83 -12.03
N PHE A 205 10.70 3.44 -12.42
CA PHE A 205 9.56 3.30 -11.51
C PHE A 205 9.76 2.18 -10.47
N ASP A 206 10.38 1.08 -10.85
CA ASP A 206 10.71 -0.03 -9.96
C ASP A 206 11.64 0.39 -8.81
N LYS A 207 12.70 1.14 -9.11
CA LYS A 207 13.64 1.67 -8.11
C LYS A 207 13.02 2.80 -7.28
N TYR A 208 12.18 3.63 -7.90
CA TYR A 208 11.38 4.62 -7.20
C TYR A 208 10.51 3.94 -6.12
N LEU A 209 9.75 2.90 -6.47
CA LEU A 209 8.91 2.15 -5.52
C LEU A 209 9.73 1.52 -4.40
N PHE A 210 10.92 1.00 -4.71
CA PHE A 210 11.82 0.42 -3.72
C PHE A 210 12.29 1.48 -2.70
N ALA A 211 12.81 2.60 -3.18
CA ALA A 211 13.27 3.71 -2.33
C ALA A 211 12.11 4.34 -1.54
N LEU A 212 10.91 4.46 -2.15
CA LEU A 212 9.71 4.92 -1.47
C LEU A 212 9.31 3.97 -0.33
N ALA A 213 9.42 2.65 -0.55
CA ALA A 213 9.17 1.66 0.49
C ALA A 213 10.16 1.82 1.66
N GLN A 214 11.49 1.98 1.39
CA GLN A 214 12.47 2.25 2.45
C GLN A 214 12.11 3.50 3.25
N LEU A 215 11.74 4.60 2.59
CA LEU A 215 11.38 5.85 3.24
C LEU A 215 10.15 5.69 4.15
N HIS A 216 9.12 4.97 3.70
CA HIS A 216 7.92 4.72 4.50
C HIS A 216 8.18 3.76 5.66
N PHE A 217 9.02 2.75 5.50
CA PHE A 217 9.49 1.92 6.62
C PHE A 217 10.25 2.73 7.66
N ALA A 218 11.20 3.60 7.24
CA ALA A 218 11.93 4.46 8.15
C ALA A 218 10.96 5.31 8.99
N ARG A 219 10.05 6.02 8.34
CA ARG A 219 9.04 6.84 9.02
C ARG A 219 8.16 6.04 9.98
N PHE A 220 7.75 4.83 9.58
CA PHE A 220 6.93 3.98 10.44
C PHE A 220 7.66 3.56 11.72
N PHE A 221 8.92 3.12 11.62
CA PHE A 221 9.70 2.66 12.76
C PHE A 221 10.28 3.78 13.62
N ASP A 222 10.51 4.99 13.06
CA ASP A 222 10.97 6.15 13.81
C ASP A 222 9.85 6.76 14.66
N GLU A 223 8.60 6.77 14.17
CA GLU A 223 7.44 7.24 14.93
C GLU A 223 6.99 6.27 16.05
N ALA A 224 7.44 5.01 15.99
CA ALA A 224 7.11 3.99 16.98
C ALA A 224 8.08 3.97 18.19
N ASN A 225 9.18 4.76 18.12
CA ASN A 225 10.16 4.95 19.19
C ASN A 225 9.92 6.27 19.91
#